data_fef3a97f4f9ad32d9c4934c03b16e2cf
#
_entry.id   fef3a97f4f9ad32d9c4934c03b16e2cf
#
_cell.length_a   1.000
_cell.length_b   1.000
_cell.length_c   1.000
_cell.angle_alpha   90.00
_cell.angle_beta   90.00
_cell.angle_gamma   90.00
#
_symmetry.space_group_name_H-M   'P 1'
#
loop_
_entity.id
_entity.type
_entity.pdbx_description
1 polymer ?
#
loop_
_entity_poly.entity_id
_entity_poly.type
_entity_poly.pdbx_seq_one_letter_code
_entity_poly.pdbx_strand_id
1 'polypeptide(L)'
;MSSGGISIVRLSGVDAVEIADKIFEAKNKKKLKDARSHTIHYGVIKDGDEVIDEVLVSVMRAPDTYTREDVIEINCHGGILVTRRVLDTVLKNGAKPAEPGEFTKRAFLNGRIDLSQAEAVIDIINARNDYALKSSVNQLGGKLSEKIKKIREIILDNVAFIESALDDPEHYDINDNVDKMCTDVDNCVESCLLYTSPSPRDKRQS
;
A
#
# COMPACT_ATOMS: atom_id res chain seq x y z
N MET A 1 -19.81 -13.20 -7.90
CA MET A 1 -20.01 -11.89 -7.23
C MET A 1 -21.29 -11.99 -6.42
N SER A 2 -21.24 -11.68 -5.12
CA SER A 2 -22.42 -11.59 -4.27
C SER A 2 -22.97 -10.17 -4.33
N SER A 3 -24.30 -10.00 -4.29
CA SER A 3 -24.92 -8.68 -4.13
C SER A 3 -24.72 -8.21 -2.69
N GLY A 4 -24.23 -7.00 -2.50
CA GLY A 4 -24.11 -6.34 -1.20
C GLY A 4 -24.96 -5.07 -1.17
N GLY A 5 -25.08 -4.39 -0.01
CA GLY A 5 -25.76 -3.10 0.07
C GLY A 5 -25.00 -1.96 -0.63
N ILE A 6 -23.67 -2.05 -0.66
CA ILE A 6 -22.77 -1.03 -1.23
C ILE A 6 -21.67 -1.72 -2.04
N SER A 7 -21.27 -1.10 -3.15
CA SER A 7 -20.05 -1.41 -3.88
C SER A 7 -19.24 -0.14 -4.15
N ILE A 8 -17.94 -0.31 -4.39
CA ILE A 8 -17.01 0.79 -4.60
C ILE A 8 -16.33 0.62 -5.95
N VAL A 9 -16.40 1.65 -6.80
CA VAL A 9 -15.57 1.78 -7.99
C VAL A 9 -14.48 2.81 -7.68
N ARG A 10 -13.21 2.36 -7.72
CA ARG A 10 -12.05 3.18 -7.35
C ARG A 10 -11.25 3.55 -8.59
N LEU A 11 -10.87 4.83 -8.68
CA LEU A 11 -9.95 5.37 -9.69
C LEU A 11 -8.69 5.86 -9.00
N SER A 12 -7.54 5.72 -9.66
CA SER A 12 -6.26 6.30 -9.22
C SER A 12 -5.46 6.79 -10.41
N GLY A 13 -4.86 7.96 -10.30
CA GLY A 13 -4.03 8.57 -11.33
C GLY A 13 -4.27 10.06 -11.47
N VAL A 14 -3.45 10.69 -12.29
CA VAL A 14 -3.47 12.16 -12.52
C VAL A 14 -4.81 12.66 -13.06
N ASP A 15 -5.52 11.84 -13.86
CA ASP A 15 -6.79 12.18 -14.49
C ASP A 15 -8.02 11.71 -13.68
N ALA A 16 -7.81 11.06 -12.51
CA ALA A 16 -8.88 10.42 -11.76
C ALA A 16 -10.02 11.38 -11.41
N VAL A 17 -9.66 12.60 -10.98
CA VAL A 17 -10.64 13.62 -10.61
C VAL A 17 -11.36 14.20 -11.83
N GLU A 18 -10.63 14.42 -12.93
CA GLU A 18 -11.22 14.93 -14.17
C GLU A 18 -12.23 13.95 -14.76
N ILE A 19 -11.88 12.66 -14.78
CA ILE A 19 -12.77 11.60 -15.26
C ILE A 19 -14.03 11.54 -14.41
N ALA A 20 -13.89 11.55 -13.09
CA ALA A 20 -15.03 11.52 -12.17
C ALA A 20 -15.90 12.78 -12.31
N ASP A 21 -15.31 13.96 -12.51
CA ASP A 21 -16.04 15.23 -12.66
C ASP A 21 -16.90 15.32 -13.94
N LYS A 22 -16.55 14.51 -14.98
CA LYS A 22 -17.34 14.39 -16.22
C LYS A 22 -18.64 13.63 -16.03
N ILE A 23 -18.65 12.65 -15.14
CA ILE A 23 -19.76 11.70 -14.96
C ILE A 23 -20.57 11.93 -13.68
N PHE A 24 -20.05 12.73 -12.74
CA PHE A 24 -20.69 13.00 -11.46
C PHE A 24 -21.35 14.38 -11.42
N GLU A 25 -22.61 14.41 -11.00
CA GLU A 25 -23.34 15.64 -10.73
C GLU A 25 -23.67 15.74 -9.24
N ALA A 26 -22.96 16.64 -8.54
CA ALA A 26 -23.21 16.89 -7.13
C ALA A 26 -24.55 17.61 -6.90
N LYS A 27 -25.29 17.25 -5.84
CA LYS A 27 -26.54 17.96 -5.45
C LYS A 27 -26.33 19.45 -5.20
N ASN A 28 -25.18 19.85 -4.72
CA ASN A 28 -24.82 21.25 -4.49
C ASN A 28 -24.22 21.96 -5.72
N LYS A 29 -24.20 21.29 -6.88
CA LYS A 29 -23.63 21.76 -8.17
C LYS A 29 -22.16 22.13 -8.13
N LYS A 30 -21.41 21.74 -7.08
CA LYS A 30 -19.97 21.96 -7.01
C LYS A 30 -19.24 20.88 -7.81
N LYS A 31 -18.15 21.29 -8.48
CA LYS A 31 -17.30 20.39 -9.23
C LYS A 31 -16.30 19.66 -8.31
N LEU A 32 -16.00 18.40 -8.63
CA LEU A 32 -15.01 17.62 -7.86
C LEU A 32 -13.59 18.18 -7.99
N LYS A 33 -13.27 18.82 -9.11
CA LYS A 33 -11.97 19.49 -9.30
C LYS A 33 -11.70 20.58 -8.27
N ASP A 34 -12.76 21.24 -7.74
CA ASP A 34 -12.67 22.30 -6.74
C ASP A 34 -12.79 21.75 -5.30
N ALA A 35 -12.96 20.44 -5.17
CA ALA A 35 -13.10 19.79 -3.87
C ALA A 35 -11.76 19.69 -3.13
N ARG A 36 -11.82 19.89 -1.81
CA ARG A 36 -10.67 19.64 -0.93
C ARG A 36 -10.41 18.14 -0.82
N SER A 37 -9.15 17.79 -0.53
CA SER A 37 -8.79 16.41 -0.24
C SER A 37 -9.54 15.89 1.00
N HIS A 38 -9.82 14.58 1.00
CA HIS A 38 -10.50 13.86 2.09
C HIS A 38 -11.92 14.39 2.37
N THR A 39 -12.65 14.69 1.30
CA THR A 39 -14.05 15.09 1.38
C THR A 39 -14.96 14.13 0.64
N ILE A 40 -16.21 14.03 1.10
CA ILE A 40 -17.26 13.19 0.50
C ILE A 40 -18.35 14.09 -0.08
N HIS A 41 -18.76 13.76 -1.30
CA HIS A 41 -19.76 14.52 -2.07
C HIS A 41 -20.91 13.61 -2.42
N TYR A 42 -22.13 14.10 -2.18
CA TYR A 42 -23.36 13.40 -2.51
C TYR A 42 -23.91 13.90 -3.84
N GLY A 43 -24.31 12.97 -4.71
CA GLY A 43 -24.83 13.29 -6.02
C GLY A 43 -25.21 12.06 -6.82
N VAL A 44 -25.20 12.18 -8.13
CA VAL A 44 -25.55 11.10 -9.07
C VAL A 44 -24.46 10.87 -10.10
N ILE A 45 -24.34 9.63 -10.54
CA ILE A 45 -23.54 9.26 -11.72
C ILE A 45 -24.46 9.25 -12.94
N LYS A 46 -23.98 9.84 -14.04
CA LYS A 46 -24.69 9.95 -15.31
C LYS A 46 -23.87 9.34 -16.46
N ASP A 47 -24.56 8.73 -17.41
CA ASP A 47 -24.03 8.38 -18.74
C ASP A 47 -24.85 9.20 -19.78
N GLY A 48 -24.30 10.32 -20.24
CA GLY A 48 -25.07 11.35 -20.94
C GLY A 48 -26.16 11.96 -20.07
N ASP A 49 -27.41 11.88 -20.54
CA ASP A 49 -28.57 12.39 -19.79
C ASP A 49 -29.18 11.37 -18.82
N GLU A 50 -28.77 10.09 -18.90
CA GLU A 50 -29.32 9.03 -18.05
C GLU A 50 -28.63 9.01 -16.68
N VAL A 51 -29.43 9.05 -15.61
CA VAL A 51 -28.97 8.81 -14.25
C VAL A 51 -28.81 7.31 -14.03
N ILE A 52 -27.59 6.88 -13.65
CA ILE A 52 -27.29 5.47 -13.38
C ILE A 52 -27.56 5.12 -11.93
N ASP A 53 -27.07 5.97 -11.01
CA ASP A 53 -27.18 5.71 -9.58
C ASP A 53 -26.98 7.00 -8.77
N GLU A 54 -27.52 7.01 -7.56
CA GLU A 54 -27.28 8.01 -6.52
C GLU A 54 -26.15 7.54 -5.61
N VAL A 55 -25.08 8.33 -5.49
CA VAL A 55 -23.80 7.88 -4.94
C VAL A 55 -23.17 8.86 -3.96
N LEU A 56 -22.21 8.35 -3.18
CA LEU A 56 -21.24 9.15 -2.44
C LEU A 56 -19.88 9.06 -3.15
N VAL A 57 -19.29 10.19 -3.49
CA VAL A 57 -17.96 10.25 -4.10
C VAL A 57 -16.96 10.82 -3.11
N SER A 58 -15.95 10.04 -2.78
CA SER A 58 -14.81 10.47 -1.95
C SER A 58 -13.70 10.99 -2.85
N VAL A 59 -13.16 12.16 -2.51
CA VAL A 59 -12.05 12.81 -3.21
C VAL A 59 -10.83 12.82 -2.30
N MET A 60 -9.74 12.21 -2.75
CA MET A 60 -8.45 12.17 -2.04
C MET A 60 -7.36 12.63 -3.00
N ARG A 61 -6.63 13.69 -2.63
CA ARG A 61 -5.58 14.29 -3.45
C ARG A 61 -4.20 13.78 -3.05
N ALA A 62 -3.35 13.59 -4.04
CA ALA A 62 -1.94 13.32 -3.83
C ALA A 62 -1.28 14.39 -2.91
N PRO A 63 -0.25 14.01 -2.12
CA PRO A 63 0.33 12.68 -1.96
C PRO A 63 -0.31 11.83 -0.85
N ASP A 64 -1.28 12.35 -0.10
CA ASP A 64 -1.83 11.70 1.10
C ASP A 64 -2.96 10.72 0.74
N THR A 65 -2.63 9.73 -0.12
CA THR A 65 -3.57 8.72 -0.62
C THR A 65 -2.93 7.32 -0.58
N TYR A 66 -3.72 6.29 -0.87
CA TYR A 66 -3.21 4.92 -0.89
C TYR A 66 -2.12 4.71 -1.95
N THR A 67 -2.26 5.30 -3.11
CA THR A 67 -1.31 5.16 -4.24
C THR A 67 -0.31 6.32 -4.35
N ARG A 68 -0.43 7.36 -3.52
CA ARG A 68 0.21 8.67 -3.67
C ARG A 68 -0.15 9.40 -4.96
N GLU A 69 -1.19 8.97 -5.64
CA GLU A 69 -1.82 9.65 -6.78
C GLU A 69 -3.16 10.25 -6.33
N ASP A 70 -3.83 11.03 -7.17
CA ASP A 70 -5.22 11.41 -6.92
C ASP A 70 -6.09 10.14 -6.95
N VAL A 71 -6.93 9.97 -5.93
CA VAL A 71 -7.82 8.82 -5.79
C VAL A 71 -9.27 9.30 -5.65
N ILE A 72 -10.15 8.68 -6.43
CA ILE A 72 -11.60 8.83 -6.32
C ILE A 72 -12.21 7.48 -5.95
N GLU A 73 -13.13 7.48 -5.00
CA GLU A 73 -13.97 6.33 -4.69
C GLU A 73 -15.43 6.69 -4.90
N ILE A 74 -16.08 5.96 -5.80
CA ILE A 74 -17.52 6.08 -6.09
C ILE A 74 -18.21 4.95 -5.33
N ASN A 75 -18.89 5.32 -4.24
CA ASN A 75 -19.69 4.39 -3.44
C ASN A 75 -21.09 4.35 -4.01
N CYS A 76 -21.40 3.28 -4.74
CA CYS A 76 -22.68 3.05 -5.40
C CYS A 76 -23.47 1.90 -4.74
N HIS A 77 -24.74 1.72 -5.10
CA HIS A 77 -25.52 0.60 -4.66
C HIS A 77 -24.88 -0.74 -5.13
N GLY A 78 -24.87 -1.74 -4.25
CA GLY A 78 -24.12 -2.99 -4.40
C GLY A 78 -24.71 -4.02 -5.36
N GLY A 79 -25.61 -3.61 -6.25
CA GLY A 79 -26.14 -4.46 -7.33
C GLY A 79 -25.10 -4.67 -8.42
N ILE A 80 -24.95 -5.91 -8.91
CA ILE A 80 -23.97 -6.27 -9.96
C ILE A 80 -24.15 -5.39 -11.20
N LEU A 81 -25.40 -5.17 -11.63
CA LEU A 81 -25.71 -4.37 -12.81
C LEU A 81 -25.31 -2.89 -12.63
N VAL A 82 -25.66 -2.32 -11.48
CA VAL A 82 -25.34 -0.91 -11.17
C VAL A 82 -23.84 -0.70 -11.11
N THR A 83 -23.12 -1.56 -10.36
CA THR A 83 -21.66 -1.49 -10.26
C THR A 83 -21.00 -1.58 -11.62
N ARG A 84 -21.46 -2.50 -12.49
CA ARG A 84 -20.95 -2.65 -13.85
C ARG A 84 -21.22 -1.41 -14.70
N ARG A 85 -22.42 -0.85 -14.64
CA ARG A 85 -22.77 0.38 -15.39
C ARG A 85 -21.91 1.57 -14.95
N VAL A 86 -21.69 1.76 -13.64
CA VAL A 86 -20.80 2.80 -13.13
C VAL A 86 -19.37 2.58 -13.63
N LEU A 87 -18.86 1.37 -13.58
CA LEU A 87 -17.52 1.02 -14.09
C LEU A 87 -17.42 1.30 -15.60
N ASP A 88 -18.37 0.83 -16.39
CA ASP A 88 -18.39 1.02 -17.84
C ASP A 88 -18.41 2.52 -18.18
N THR A 89 -19.15 3.34 -17.43
CA THR A 89 -19.20 4.79 -17.63
C THR A 89 -17.86 5.44 -17.31
N VAL A 90 -17.19 5.02 -16.24
CA VAL A 90 -15.82 5.47 -15.90
C VAL A 90 -14.84 5.13 -17.03
N LEU A 91 -14.88 3.91 -17.56
CA LEU A 91 -14.00 3.45 -18.65
C LEU A 91 -14.26 4.23 -19.95
N LYS A 92 -15.53 4.46 -20.32
CA LYS A 92 -15.91 5.30 -21.49
C LYS A 92 -15.34 6.71 -21.43
N ASN A 93 -15.14 7.24 -20.22
CA ASN A 93 -14.66 8.60 -19.99
C ASN A 93 -13.13 8.69 -19.85
N GLY A 94 -12.39 7.61 -20.15
CA GLY A 94 -10.94 7.63 -20.31
C GLY A 94 -10.16 6.87 -19.24
N ALA A 95 -10.81 6.25 -18.26
CA ALA A 95 -10.14 5.35 -17.34
C ALA A 95 -9.75 4.03 -18.05
N LYS A 96 -8.79 3.33 -17.48
CA LYS A 96 -8.40 1.97 -17.88
C LYS A 96 -8.72 0.99 -16.77
N PRO A 97 -9.13 -0.25 -17.08
CA PRO A 97 -9.33 -1.26 -16.05
C PRO A 97 -8.01 -1.57 -15.36
N ALA A 98 -8.03 -1.62 -14.04
CA ALA A 98 -6.87 -1.99 -13.25
C ALA A 98 -6.67 -3.51 -13.24
N GLU A 99 -5.42 -3.94 -13.27
CA GLU A 99 -5.05 -5.33 -13.05
C GLU A 99 -5.18 -5.71 -11.56
N PRO A 100 -5.33 -7.00 -11.23
CA PRO A 100 -5.30 -7.46 -9.84
C PRO A 100 -4.01 -6.99 -9.14
N GLY A 101 -4.16 -6.32 -7.98
CA GLY A 101 -3.03 -5.80 -7.21
C GLY A 101 -2.42 -4.49 -7.71
N GLU A 102 -2.93 -3.89 -8.80
CA GLU A 102 -2.35 -2.69 -9.39
C GLU A 102 -2.27 -1.50 -8.43
N PHE A 103 -3.27 -1.26 -7.60
CA PHE A 103 -3.24 -0.17 -6.62
C PHE A 103 -2.10 -0.36 -5.60
N THR A 104 -1.86 -1.59 -5.14
CA THR A 104 -0.75 -1.91 -4.24
C THR A 104 0.60 -1.78 -4.94
N LYS A 105 0.69 -2.21 -6.21
CA LYS A 105 1.87 -2.02 -7.06
C LYS A 105 2.21 -0.53 -7.21
N ARG A 106 1.20 0.33 -7.47
CA ARG A 106 1.39 1.78 -7.56
C ARG A 106 1.84 2.38 -6.21
N ALA A 107 1.24 1.96 -5.10
CA ALA A 107 1.66 2.38 -3.76
C ALA A 107 3.14 2.04 -3.49
N PHE A 108 3.61 0.86 -3.93
CA PHE A 108 5.01 0.47 -3.85
C PHE A 108 5.91 1.31 -4.78
N LEU A 109 5.56 1.45 -6.06
CA LEU A 109 6.34 2.23 -7.03
C LEU A 109 6.46 3.71 -6.64
N ASN A 110 5.42 4.27 -6.03
CA ASN A 110 5.39 5.65 -5.53
C ASN A 110 6.02 5.79 -4.12
N GLY A 111 6.63 4.74 -3.59
CA GLY A 111 7.38 4.75 -2.34
C GLY A 111 6.53 4.96 -1.08
N ARG A 112 5.22 4.64 -1.13
CA ARG A 112 4.36 4.67 0.06
C ARG A 112 4.59 3.46 0.97
N ILE A 113 4.75 2.31 0.37
CA ILE A 113 4.98 1.04 1.04
C ILE A 113 6.21 0.36 0.44
N ASP A 114 6.87 -0.49 1.20
CA ASP A 114 7.93 -1.36 0.71
C ASP A 114 7.37 -2.72 0.22
N LEU A 115 8.25 -3.56 -0.31
CA LEU A 115 7.85 -4.85 -0.87
C LEU A 115 7.22 -5.76 0.18
N SER A 116 7.78 -5.81 1.40
CA SER A 116 7.24 -6.66 2.48
C SER A 116 5.84 -6.19 2.92
N GLN A 117 5.61 -4.89 2.91
CA GLN A 117 4.29 -4.31 3.19
C GLN A 117 3.30 -4.59 2.06
N ALA A 118 3.77 -4.57 0.79
CA ALA A 118 2.92 -4.91 -0.36
C ALA A 118 2.48 -6.39 -0.33
N GLU A 119 3.36 -7.30 0.06
CA GLU A 119 3.03 -8.72 0.28
C GLU A 119 2.03 -8.89 1.44
N ALA A 120 2.23 -8.16 2.53
CA ALA A 120 1.33 -8.20 3.69
C ALA A 120 -0.12 -7.82 3.35
N VAL A 121 -0.35 -6.94 2.35
CA VAL A 121 -1.71 -6.59 1.90
C VAL A 121 -2.46 -7.82 1.40
N ILE A 122 -1.83 -8.66 0.59
CA ILE A 122 -2.45 -9.88 0.05
C ILE A 122 -2.67 -10.92 1.16
N ASP A 123 -1.72 -11.00 2.11
CA ASP A 123 -1.83 -11.92 3.25
C ASP A 123 -2.98 -11.54 4.20
N ILE A 124 -3.21 -10.23 4.40
CA ILE A 124 -4.39 -9.75 5.16
C ILE A 124 -5.68 -10.17 4.48
N ILE A 125 -5.77 -10.01 3.15
CA ILE A 125 -6.98 -10.37 2.38
C ILE A 125 -7.25 -11.88 2.45
N ASN A 126 -6.20 -12.70 2.46
CA ASN A 126 -6.30 -14.16 2.46
C ASN A 126 -6.25 -14.78 3.87
N ALA A 127 -6.09 -13.99 4.93
CA ALA A 127 -6.00 -14.49 6.30
C ALA A 127 -7.25 -15.28 6.70
N ARG A 128 -7.05 -16.51 7.20
CA ARG A 128 -8.14 -17.42 7.59
C ARG A 128 -8.28 -17.58 9.11
N ASN A 129 -7.42 -16.96 9.89
CA ASN A 129 -7.44 -16.96 11.34
C ASN A 129 -6.82 -15.70 11.91
N ASP A 130 -7.12 -15.40 13.18
CA ASP A 130 -6.68 -14.17 13.86
C ASP A 130 -5.16 -14.07 13.98
N TYR A 131 -4.47 -15.21 14.10
CA TYR A 131 -3.01 -15.21 14.20
C TYR A 131 -2.35 -14.76 12.88
N ALA A 132 -2.80 -15.32 11.74
CA ALA A 132 -2.34 -14.91 10.43
C ALA A 132 -2.65 -13.43 10.17
N LEU A 133 -3.88 -13.00 10.47
CA LEU A 133 -4.28 -11.59 10.33
C LEU A 133 -3.37 -10.66 11.16
N LYS A 134 -3.14 -10.97 12.44
CA LYS A 134 -2.29 -10.18 13.32
C LYS A 134 -0.83 -10.11 12.84
N SER A 135 -0.31 -11.22 12.31
CA SER A 135 1.03 -11.28 11.73
C SER A 135 1.15 -10.35 10.51
N SER A 136 0.21 -10.47 9.57
CA SER A 136 0.19 -9.66 8.35
C SER A 136 -0.03 -8.16 8.64
N VAL A 137 -0.86 -7.82 9.62
CA VAL A 137 -1.04 -6.42 10.08
C VAL A 137 0.25 -5.86 10.66
N ASN A 138 1.01 -6.65 11.45
CA ASN A 138 2.30 -6.23 11.98
C ASN A 138 3.33 -6.00 10.85
N GLN A 139 3.32 -6.86 9.82
CA GLN A 139 4.19 -6.73 8.65
C GLN A 139 3.81 -5.49 7.82
N LEU A 140 2.51 -5.25 7.60
CA LEU A 140 2.02 -4.03 6.95
C LEU A 140 2.42 -2.76 7.73
N GLY A 141 2.46 -2.84 9.07
CA GLY A 141 2.95 -1.77 9.95
C GLY A 141 4.45 -1.49 9.85
N GLY A 142 5.21 -2.22 9.01
CA GLY A 142 6.63 -1.98 8.76
C GLY A 142 7.60 -2.58 9.78
N LYS A 143 7.15 -3.42 10.71
CA LYS A 143 8.02 -4.01 11.76
C LYS A 143 9.18 -4.81 11.18
N LEU A 144 8.99 -5.48 10.04
CA LEU A 144 10.07 -6.21 9.36
C LEU A 144 11.10 -5.23 8.79
N SER A 145 10.65 -4.19 8.11
CA SER A 145 11.51 -3.15 7.55
C SER A 145 12.32 -2.42 8.61
N GLU A 146 11.73 -2.12 9.77
CA GLU A 146 12.45 -1.53 10.89
C GLU A 146 13.59 -2.42 11.40
N LYS A 147 13.35 -3.72 11.48
CA LYS A 147 14.40 -4.67 11.88
C LYS A 147 15.51 -4.77 10.84
N ILE A 148 15.16 -4.85 9.55
CA ILE A 148 16.15 -4.88 8.46
C ILE A 148 17.00 -3.59 8.49
N LYS A 149 16.38 -2.43 8.72
CA LYS A 149 17.11 -1.16 8.85
C LYS A 149 18.09 -1.19 10.01
N LYS A 150 17.69 -1.68 11.19
CA LYS A 150 18.59 -1.80 12.34
C LYS A 150 19.79 -2.73 12.07
N ILE A 151 19.54 -3.89 11.45
CA ILE A 151 20.61 -4.81 11.05
C ILE A 151 21.56 -4.11 10.07
N ARG A 152 21.02 -3.40 9.08
CA ARG A 152 21.82 -2.67 8.11
C ARG A 152 22.66 -1.57 8.78
N GLU A 153 22.11 -0.82 9.72
CA GLU A 153 22.83 0.20 10.49
C GLU A 153 24.02 -0.43 11.26
N ILE A 154 23.79 -1.50 12.00
CA ILE A 154 24.84 -2.22 12.72
C ILE A 154 25.97 -2.66 11.79
N ILE A 155 25.63 -3.25 10.63
CA ILE A 155 26.64 -3.69 9.64
C ILE A 155 27.40 -2.48 9.08
N LEU A 156 26.73 -1.39 8.75
CA LEU A 156 27.37 -0.18 8.23
C LEU A 156 28.32 0.46 9.24
N ASP A 157 27.94 0.51 10.53
CA ASP A 157 28.79 1.04 11.59
C ASP A 157 30.08 0.20 11.74
N ASN A 158 29.96 -1.14 11.67
CA ASN A 158 31.13 -2.02 11.71
C ASN A 158 32.03 -1.86 10.46
N VAL A 159 31.44 -1.71 9.26
CA VAL A 159 32.19 -1.45 8.02
C VAL A 159 32.92 -0.11 8.10
N ALA A 160 32.24 0.95 8.53
CA ALA A 160 32.86 2.28 8.68
C ALA A 160 34.00 2.29 9.69
N PHE A 161 33.86 1.51 10.79
CA PHE A 161 34.96 1.35 11.75
C PHE A 161 36.18 0.65 11.12
N ILE A 162 35.95 -0.45 10.38
CA ILE A 162 37.02 -1.19 9.69
C ILE A 162 37.73 -0.28 8.67
N GLU A 163 36.97 0.48 7.87
CA GLU A 163 37.53 1.43 6.92
C GLU A 163 38.39 2.51 7.62
N SER A 164 37.91 3.06 8.74
CA SER A 164 38.65 4.05 9.53
C SER A 164 39.95 3.48 10.11
N ALA A 165 39.91 2.21 10.58
CA ALA A 165 41.11 1.55 11.12
C ALA A 165 42.14 1.18 10.04
N LEU A 166 41.70 0.97 8.79
CA LEU A 166 42.58 0.76 7.66
C LEU A 166 43.24 2.04 7.19
N ASP A 167 42.51 3.15 7.24
CA ASP A 167 43.01 4.47 6.80
C ASP A 167 43.94 5.11 7.84
N ASP A 168 43.67 4.92 9.13
CA ASP A 168 44.45 5.49 10.24
C ASP A 168 44.72 4.46 11.35
N PRO A 169 45.62 3.50 11.09
CA PRO A 169 45.94 2.40 12.04
C PRO A 169 46.66 2.89 13.31
N GLU A 170 47.13 4.13 13.35
CA GLU A 170 47.79 4.67 14.57
C GLU A 170 46.76 5.11 15.62
N HIS A 171 45.54 5.46 15.20
CA HIS A 171 44.48 5.95 16.09
C HIS A 171 43.33 4.94 16.29
N TYR A 172 43.20 3.93 15.41
CA TYR A 172 42.16 2.92 15.47
C TYR A 172 42.74 1.53 15.47
N ASP A 173 42.65 0.80 16.60
CA ASP A 173 43.03 -0.62 16.67
C ASP A 173 41.80 -1.50 16.42
N ILE A 174 41.87 -2.30 15.35
CA ILE A 174 40.80 -3.26 15.01
C ILE A 174 40.63 -4.27 16.15
N ASN A 175 41.70 -4.68 16.82
CA ASN A 175 41.67 -5.70 17.87
C ASN A 175 40.80 -5.27 19.06
N ASP A 176 40.73 -4.00 19.39
CA ASP A 176 39.94 -3.47 20.50
C ASP A 176 38.43 -3.66 20.31
N ASN A 177 37.98 -3.88 19.05
CA ASN A 177 36.57 -3.99 18.71
C ASN A 177 36.16 -5.35 18.09
N VAL A 178 37.08 -6.29 17.90
CA VAL A 178 36.76 -7.58 17.28
C VAL A 178 35.67 -8.34 18.00
N ASP A 179 35.69 -8.41 19.33
CA ASP A 179 34.68 -9.11 20.12
C ASP A 179 33.29 -8.47 19.99
N LYS A 180 33.26 -7.13 19.93
CA LYS A 180 32.02 -6.39 19.69
C LYS A 180 31.49 -6.65 18.29
N MET A 181 32.33 -6.59 17.27
CA MET A 181 31.92 -6.85 15.90
C MET A 181 31.42 -8.29 15.71
N CYS A 182 32.06 -9.29 16.31
CA CYS A 182 31.57 -10.65 16.32
C CYS A 182 30.21 -10.77 16.96
N THR A 183 30.01 -10.15 18.12
CA THR A 183 28.72 -10.12 18.81
C THR A 183 27.63 -9.43 17.98
N ASP A 184 27.95 -8.33 17.33
CA ASP A 184 27.02 -7.60 16.45
C ASP A 184 26.61 -8.46 15.24
N VAL A 185 27.55 -9.16 14.61
CA VAL A 185 27.28 -10.09 13.50
C VAL A 185 26.41 -11.27 13.96
N ASP A 186 26.71 -11.88 15.09
CA ASP A 186 25.94 -13.00 15.65
C ASP A 186 24.49 -12.55 15.94
N ASN A 187 24.30 -11.39 16.54
CA ASN A 187 22.97 -10.81 16.79
C ASN A 187 22.21 -10.53 15.47
N CYS A 188 22.91 -10.06 14.43
CA CYS A 188 22.32 -9.87 13.11
C CYS A 188 21.87 -11.19 12.50
N VAL A 189 22.70 -12.24 12.56
CA VAL A 189 22.39 -13.58 12.05
C VAL A 189 21.19 -14.18 12.80
N GLU A 190 21.17 -14.12 14.13
CA GLU A 190 20.05 -14.62 14.93
C GLU A 190 18.74 -13.88 14.58
N SER A 191 18.80 -12.55 14.45
CA SER A 191 17.66 -11.74 14.04
C SER A 191 17.14 -12.11 12.65
N CYS A 192 18.00 -12.44 11.68
CA CYS A 192 17.62 -12.90 10.36
C CYS A 192 16.99 -14.30 10.41
N LEU A 193 17.58 -15.24 11.16
CA LEU A 193 17.10 -16.62 11.26
C LEU A 193 15.70 -16.74 11.87
N LEU A 194 15.33 -15.86 12.79
CA LEU A 194 13.98 -15.82 13.36
C LEU A 194 12.88 -15.57 12.31
N TYR A 195 13.21 -14.92 11.18
CA TYR A 195 12.26 -14.64 10.09
C TYR A 195 12.35 -15.61 8.92
N THR A 196 13.50 -16.24 8.72
CA THR A 196 13.75 -17.16 7.59
C THR A 196 13.62 -18.62 7.99
N SER A 197 13.50 -18.94 9.29
CA SER A 197 13.26 -20.31 9.75
C SER A 197 11.91 -20.82 9.23
N PRO A 198 11.88 -21.95 8.52
CA PRO A 198 10.62 -22.52 8.05
C PRO A 198 9.69 -22.78 9.24
N SER A 199 8.44 -22.33 9.09
CA SER A 199 7.40 -22.56 10.08
C SER A 199 7.29 -24.07 10.37
N PRO A 200 6.98 -24.48 11.60
CA PRO A 200 6.71 -25.90 11.91
C PRO A 200 5.61 -26.52 11.03
N ARG A 201 4.82 -25.68 10.30
CA ARG A 201 3.82 -26.14 9.33
C ARG A 201 4.41 -26.58 8.00
N ASP A 202 5.51 -25.98 7.56
CA ASP A 202 6.18 -26.33 6.29
C ASP A 202 6.79 -27.73 6.35
N LYS A 203 7.13 -28.20 7.55
CA LYS A 203 7.65 -29.56 7.81
C LYS A 203 6.57 -30.66 7.77
N ARG A 204 5.28 -30.33 7.67
CA ARG A 204 4.18 -31.32 7.61
C ARG A 204 3.67 -31.60 6.19
N GLN A 205 4.25 -30.96 5.17
CA GLN A 205 3.88 -31.14 3.75
C GLN A 205 4.96 -31.80 2.90
N SER A 206 6.02 -32.35 3.53
CA SER A 206 7.03 -33.19 2.87
C SER A 206 6.90 -34.64 3.29
#